data_54951add6bed2ef8e35b5b3dbc5618b1
#
_entry.id   54951add6bed2ef8e35b5b3dbc5618b1
#
_cell.length_a   1.000
_cell.length_b   1.000
_cell.length_c   1.000
_cell.angle_alpha   90.00
_cell.angle_beta   90.00
_cell.angle_gamma   90.00
#
_symmetry.space_group_name_H-M   'P 1'
#
loop_
_entity.id
_entity.type
_entity.pdbx_description
1 polymer ?
#
loop_
_entity_poly.entity_id
_entity_poly.type
_entity_poly.pdbx_seq_one_letter_code
_entity_poly.pdbx_strand_id
1 'polypeptide(L)'
;TSTTTRPSLPHAAKLHDLGGNAVAQAFVSSRPILNERMPHSPHDVVDHQGVFHLRPLQKFAQHLERELTDECALIQAVFPAAQPVEIVFIERVVHEIVADYLANTLQEARNAPPEVYLQVFVQSLVEMQRLTCVSGISDPDTTKAVICHVWLQHMDEYVSLELAWQHQHLKDVCDRWLRDLDSMLQEASDAASPMPLTPHSAADKRSFMANFTRALLLPAVSREQTKQASSRTSSFEAES
;
A
#
# COMPACT_ATOMS: atom_id res chain seq x y z
N THR A 1 -43.75 -13.55 3.51
CA THR A 1 -43.83 -12.10 3.16
C THR A 1 -43.82 -11.32 4.46
N SER A 2 -42.62 -11.03 4.98
CA SER A 2 -42.43 -10.18 6.14
C SER A 2 -42.31 -8.75 5.62
N THR A 3 -43.38 -7.96 5.79
CA THR A 3 -43.40 -6.52 5.55
C THR A 3 -42.59 -5.85 6.66
N THR A 4 -41.33 -5.53 6.36
CA THR A 4 -40.52 -4.67 7.21
C THR A 4 -41.08 -3.25 7.13
N THR A 5 -41.80 -2.86 8.18
CA THR A 5 -42.39 -1.53 8.32
C THR A 5 -41.26 -0.52 8.44
N ARG A 6 -41.04 0.28 7.38
CA ARG A 6 -40.13 1.43 7.38
C ARG A 6 -40.57 2.39 8.50
N PRO A 7 -39.70 2.73 9.47
CA PRO A 7 -40.00 3.79 10.43
C PRO A 7 -40.18 5.11 9.68
N SER A 8 -41.26 5.84 9.96
CA SER A 8 -41.53 7.12 9.30
C SER A 8 -40.52 8.17 9.72
N LEU A 9 -39.96 8.94 8.76
CA LEU A 9 -38.97 9.99 8.95
C LEU A 9 -39.11 10.87 10.21
N PRO A 10 -40.33 11.34 10.60
CA PRO A 10 -40.47 12.19 11.78
C PRO A 10 -40.19 11.51 13.13
N HIS A 11 -40.25 10.19 13.19
CA HIS A 11 -39.94 9.43 14.41
C HIS A 11 -38.44 9.24 14.62
N ALA A 12 -37.67 9.04 13.54
CA ALA A 12 -36.22 8.93 13.61
C ALA A 12 -35.56 10.26 14.05
N ALA A 13 -36.07 11.39 13.55
CA ALA A 13 -35.60 12.72 13.95
C ALA A 13 -35.84 12.98 15.45
N LYS A 14 -37.05 12.66 15.97
CA LYS A 14 -37.35 12.81 17.40
C LYS A 14 -36.54 11.88 18.30
N LEU A 15 -36.22 10.67 17.84
CA LEU A 15 -35.39 9.71 18.58
C LEU A 15 -33.92 10.18 18.60
N HIS A 16 -33.43 10.82 17.54
CA HIS A 16 -32.11 11.41 17.51
C HIS A 16 -31.96 12.56 18.51
N ASP A 17 -32.96 13.42 18.62
CA ASP A 17 -32.98 14.55 19.59
C ASP A 17 -33.07 14.07 21.06
N LEU A 18 -33.71 12.94 21.31
CA LEU A 18 -33.94 12.40 22.66
C LEU A 18 -32.88 11.41 23.15
N GLY A 19 -32.16 10.75 22.25
CA GLY A 19 -31.20 9.68 22.57
C GLY A 19 -29.90 9.71 21.78
N GLY A 20 -29.70 10.68 20.92
CA GLY A 20 -28.49 11.01 20.13
C GLY A 20 -27.71 9.80 19.67
N ASN A 21 -26.64 9.52 20.38
CA ASN A 21 -25.69 8.48 20.03
C ASN A 21 -26.23 7.04 20.18
N ALA A 22 -27.17 6.80 21.14
CA ALA A 22 -27.69 5.46 21.38
C ALA A 22 -28.55 4.93 20.22
N VAL A 23 -29.35 5.79 19.59
CA VAL A 23 -30.16 5.41 18.42
C VAL A 23 -29.29 5.14 17.21
N ALA A 24 -28.27 5.99 16.99
CA ALA A 24 -27.28 5.76 15.93
C ALA A 24 -26.55 4.44 16.12
N GLN A 25 -26.06 4.17 17.32
CA GLN A 25 -25.39 2.90 17.67
C GLN A 25 -26.31 1.68 17.49
N ALA A 26 -27.54 1.75 17.94
CA ALA A 26 -28.52 0.67 17.76
C ALA A 26 -28.83 0.43 16.27
N PHE A 27 -29.00 1.51 15.50
CA PHE A 27 -29.20 1.42 14.06
C PHE A 27 -28.00 0.78 13.37
N VAL A 28 -26.79 1.27 13.62
CA VAL A 28 -25.55 0.75 13.04
C VAL A 28 -25.37 -0.74 13.42
N SER A 29 -25.58 -1.11 14.68
CA SER A 29 -25.45 -2.51 15.13
C SER A 29 -26.44 -3.47 14.46
N SER A 30 -27.56 -2.97 13.94
CA SER A 30 -28.56 -3.78 13.23
C SER A 30 -28.26 -3.97 11.74
N ARG A 31 -27.19 -3.39 11.22
CA ARG A 31 -26.92 -3.46 9.78
C ARG A 31 -26.47 -4.86 9.35
N PRO A 32 -26.98 -5.37 8.22
CA PRO A 32 -26.66 -6.70 7.70
C PRO A 32 -25.17 -6.90 7.51
N ILE A 33 -24.48 -5.92 6.94
CA ILE A 33 -23.04 -5.99 6.64
C ILE A 33 -22.18 -6.35 7.88
N LEU A 34 -22.58 -5.91 9.08
CA LEU A 34 -21.87 -6.19 10.34
C LEU A 34 -22.20 -7.56 10.91
N ASN A 35 -23.34 -8.15 10.52
CA ASN A 35 -23.87 -9.38 11.11
C ASN A 35 -23.80 -10.59 10.17
N GLU A 36 -23.57 -10.35 8.88
CA GLU A 36 -23.48 -11.40 7.88
C GLU A 36 -22.02 -11.75 7.59
N ARG A 37 -21.78 -13.02 7.29
CA ARG A 37 -20.44 -13.48 6.93
C ARG A 37 -20.05 -12.93 5.56
N MET A 38 -18.89 -12.30 5.49
CA MET A 38 -18.33 -11.81 4.23
C MET A 38 -18.10 -12.97 3.25
N PRO A 39 -18.53 -12.82 1.99
CA PRO A 39 -18.46 -13.89 0.98
C PRO A 39 -17.04 -14.17 0.47
N HIS A 40 -16.06 -13.32 0.81
CA HIS A 40 -14.68 -13.39 0.32
C HIS A 40 -13.76 -13.84 1.45
N SER A 41 -12.97 -14.92 1.20
CA SER A 41 -12.02 -15.44 2.17
C SER A 41 -10.68 -14.73 2.08
N PRO A 42 -10.07 -14.33 3.21
CA PRO A 42 -8.68 -13.85 3.25
C PRO A 42 -7.68 -14.88 2.70
N HIS A 43 -7.95 -16.19 2.90
CA HIS A 43 -7.08 -17.29 2.44
C HIS A 43 -6.96 -17.41 0.91
N ASP A 44 -7.87 -16.77 0.15
CA ASP A 44 -7.79 -16.77 -1.31
C ASP A 44 -6.80 -15.74 -1.85
N VAL A 45 -6.32 -14.82 -0.99
CA VAL A 45 -5.37 -13.76 -1.36
C VAL A 45 -3.94 -14.29 -1.45
N VAL A 46 -3.56 -15.19 -0.57
CA VAL A 46 -2.28 -15.91 -0.61
C VAL A 46 -2.59 -17.40 -0.63
N ASP A 47 -2.13 -18.09 -1.66
CA ASP A 47 -2.34 -19.52 -1.79
C ASP A 47 -1.34 -20.33 -0.93
N HIS A 48 -1.57 -21.65 -0.82
CA HIS A 48 -0.70 -22.54 -0.06
C HIS A 48 0.71 -22.72 -0.65
N GLN A 49 0.96 -22.16 -1.84
CA GLN A 49 2.30 -22.10 -2.45
C GLN A 49 2.99 -20.76 -2.10
N GLY A 50 2.32 -19.89 -1.36
CA GLY A 50 2.81 -18.56 -1.01
C GLY A 50 2.76 -17.57 -2.17
N VAL A 51 1.86 -17.77 -3.14
CA VAL A 51 1.69 -16.86 -4.28
C VAL A 51 0.57 -15.86 -3.99
N PHE A 52 0.84 -14.58 -4.21
CA PHE A 52 -0.14 -13.51 -4.04
C PHE A 52 -1.10 -13.42 -5.24
N HIS A 53 -2.39 -13.34 -4.93
CA HIS A 53 -3.47 -13.15 -5.89
C HIS A 53 -4.24 -11.86 -5.60
N LEU A 54 -4.12 -10.86 -6.46
CA LEU A 54 -4.78 -9.56 -6.28
C LEU A 54 -6.32 -9.65 -6.43
N ARG A 55 -6.81 -10.56 -7.27
CA ARG A 55 -8.23 -10.63 -7.65
C ARG A 55 -9.20 -10.89 -6.49
N PRO A 56 -8.93 -11.76 -5.52
CA PRO A 56 -9.79 -11.93 -4.34
C PRO A 56 -9.90 -10.65 -3.51
N LEU A 57 -8.79 -9.95 -3.29
CA LEU A 57 -8.73 -8.67 -2.59
C LEU A 57 -9.57 -7.59 -3.30
N GLN A 58 -9.47 -7.50 -4.62
CA GLN A 58 -10.29 -6.58 -5.42
C GLN A 58 -11.78 -6.89 -5.33
N LYS A 59 -12.16 -8.18 -5.33
CA LYS A 59 -13.56 -8.58 -5.16
C LYS A 59 -14.09 -8.20 -3.78
N PHE A 60 -13.27 -8.37 -2.74
CA PHE A 60 -13.62 -7.95 -1.39
C PHE A 60 -13.85 -6.43 -1.33
N ALA A 61 -12.92 -5.64 -1.86
CA ALA A 61 -13.06 -4.17 -1.92
C ALA A 61 -14.30 -3.73 -2.70
N GLN A 62 -14.57 -4.33 -3.86
CA GLN A 62 -15.75 -4.03 -4.68
C GLN A 62 -17.06 -4.42 -3.99
N HIS A 63 -17.06 -5.50 -3.21
CA HIS A 63 -18.22 -5.88 -2.43
C HIS A 63 -18.49 -4.85 -1.34
N LEU A 64 -17.47 -4.47 -0.55
CA LEU A 64 -17.59 -3.43 0.45
C LEU A 64 -18.04 -2.09 -0.14
N GLU A 65 -17.51 -1.69 -1.28
CA GLU A 65 -17.89 -0.46 -1.97
C GLU A 65 -19.40 -0.41 -2.26
N ARG A 66 -19.96 -1.52 -2.76
CA ARG A 66 -21.40 -1.61 -3.02
C ARG A 66 -22.23 -1.53 -1.76
N GLU A 67 -21.89 -2.35 -0.77
CA GLU A 67 -22.60 -2.37 0.52
C GLU A 67 -22.54 -1.01 1.22
N LEU A 68 -21.38 -0.35 1.24
CA LEU A 68 -21.23 0.99 1.81
C LEU A 68 -22.07 2.03 1.04
N THR A 69 -22.14 1.95 -0.29
CA THR A 69 -22.96 2.85 -1.10
C THR A 69 -24.44 2.74 -0.72
N ASP A 70 -24.94 1.51 -0.64
CA ASP A 70 -26.35 1.24 -0.33
C ASP A 70 -26.69 1.65 1.11
N GLU A 71 -25.81 1.36 2.07
CA GLU A 71 -26.01 1.70 3.48
C GLU A 71 -25.88 3.20 3.74
N CYS A 72 -24.93 3.92 3.11
CA CYS A 72 -24.83 5.36 3.21
C CYS A 72 -26.09 6.05 2.65
N ALA A 73 -26.60 5.59 1.51
CA ALA A 73 -27.85 6.10 0.96
C ALA A 73 -29.05 5.87 1.91
N LEU A 74 -29.09 4.73 2.59
CA LEU A 74 -30.11 4.44 3.59
C LEU A 74 -29.98 5.34 4.82
N ILE A 75 -28.76 5.56 5.33
CA ILE A 75 -28.48 6.45 6.46
C ILE A 75 -28.97 7.88 6.13
N GLN A 76 -28.63 8.37 4.95
CA GLN A 76 -29.06 9.70 4.47
C GLN A 76 -30.60 9.81 4.35
N ALA A 77 -31.27 8.75 3.97
CA ALA A 77 -32.72 8.71 3.88
C ALA A 77 -33.43 8.65 5.24
N VAL A 78 -32.78 8.11 6.27
CA VAL A 78 -33.36 7.88 7.60
C VAL A 78 -33.04 9.00 8.58
N PHE A 79 -31.82 9.53 8.54
CA PHE A 79 -31.34 10.51 9.53
C PHE A 79 -31.27 11.92 8.92
N PRO A 80 -31.89 12.94 9.56
CA PRO A 80 -31.79 14.34 9.10
C PRO A 80 -30.35 14.90 9.17
N ALA A 81 -29.54 14.45 10.14
CA ALA A 81 -28.13 14.73 10.28
C ALA A 81 -27.36 13.42 10.05
N ALA A 82 -27.19 13.04 8.79
CA ALA A 82 -26.64 11.72 8.41
C ALA A 82 -25.15 11.59 8.74
N GLN A 83 -24.36 12.66 8.58
CA GLN A 83 -22.90 12.63 8.68
C GLN A 83 -22.35 11.99 9.98
N PRO A 84 -22.82 12.30 11.19
CA PRO A 84 -22.30 11.64 12.40
C PRO A 84 -22.61 10.13 12.44
N VAL A 85 -23.77 9.73 11.88
CA VAL A 85 -24.16 8.31 11.83
C VAL A 85 -23.35 7.55 10.79
N GLU A 86 -23.08 8.18 9.65
CA GLU A 86 -22.20 7.62 8.61
C GLU A 86 -20.79 7.36 9.15
N ILE A 87 -20.19 8.33 9.85
CA ILE A 87 -18.85 8.19 10.42
C ILE A 87 -18.81 7.00 11.39
N VAL A 88 -19.75 6.91 12.32
CA VAL A 88 -19.85 5.79 13.27
C VAL A 88 -20.02 4.44 12.54
N PHE A 89 -20.83 4.42 11.48
CA PHE A 89 -21.01 3.23 10.66
C PHE A 89 -19.73 2.82 9.93
N ILE A 90 -19.07 3.75 9.27
CA ILE A 90 -17.81 3.52 8.54
C ILE A 90 -16.71 3.06 9.48
N GLU A 91 -16.53 3.74 10.63
CA GLU A 91 -15.57 3.35 11.65
C GLU A 91 -15.78 1.90 12.06
N ARG A 92 -17.01 1.50 12.27
CA ARG A 92 -17.36 0.15 12.69
C ARG A 92 -17.09 -0.88 11.60
N VAL A 93 -17.48 -0.62 10.37
CA VAL A 93 -17.17 -1.48 9.21
C VAL A 93 -15.66 -1.63 9.03
N VAL A 94 -14.90 -0.54 9.14
CA VAL A 94 -13.45 -0.57 9.00
C VAL A 94 -12.81 -1.36 10.13
N HIS A 95 -13.22 -1.17 11.38
CA HIS A 95 -12.61 -1.86 12.52
C HIS A 95 -13.04 -3.31 12.68
N GLU A 96 -14.28 -3.66 12.35
CA GLU A 96 -14.81 -5.02 12.54
C GLU A 96 -14.58 -5.91 11.30
N ILE A 97 -14.68 -5.34 10.09
CA ILE A 97 -14.61 -6.12 8.85
C ILE A 97 -13.26 -5.96 8.15
N VAL A 98 -12.86 -4.70 7.88
CA VAL A 98 -11.63 -4.46 7.12
C VAL A 98 -10.40 -4.84 7.93
N ALA A 99 -10.36 -4.49 9.23
CA ALA A 99 -9.24 -4.82 10.09
C ALA A 99 -9.09 -6.35 10.29
N ASP A 100 -10.20 -7.07 10.48
CA ASP A 100 -10.19 -8.53 10.60
C ASP A 100 -9.73 -9.20 9.29
N TYR A 101 -10.26 -8.76 8.16
CA TYR A 101 -9.84 -9.24 6.84
C TYR A 101 -8.36 -9.00 6.59
N LEU A 102 -7.86 -7.79 6.89
CA LEU A 102 -6.45 -7.44 6.73
C LEU A 102 -5.56 -8.29 7.64
N ALA A 103 -5.90 -8.40 8.93
CA ALA A 103 -5.12 -9.17 9.89
C ALA A 103 -4.97 -10.64 9.46
N ASN A 104 -6.06 -11.26 9.02
CA ASN A 104 -6.06 -12.64 8.53
C ASN A 104 -5.25 -12.76 7.23
N THR A 105 -5.39 -11.83 6.28
CA THR A 105 -4.63 -11.83 5.03
C THR A 105 -3.12 -11.65 5.28
N LEU A 106 -2.74 -10.74 6.17
CA LEU A 106 -1.33 -10.53 6.56
C LEU A 106 -0.78 -11.74 7.31
N GLN A 107 -1.60 -12.42 8.12
CA GLN A 107 -1.19 -13.64 8.80
C GLN A 107 -0.85 -14.76 7.82
N GLU A 108 -1.64 -14.94 6.75
CA GLU A 108 -1.31 -15.88 5.68
C GLU A 108 -0.03 -15.47 4.94
N ALA A 109 0.13 -14.18 4.66
CA ALA A 109 1.30 -13.65 3.96
C ALA A 109 2.61 -13.80 4.76
N ARG A 110 2.55 -13.88 6.11
CA ARG A 110 3.74 -14.15 6.96
C ARG A 110 4.34 -15.54 6.73
N ASN A 111 3.53 -16.48 6.27
CA ASN A 111 4.00 -17.85 5.94
C ASN A 111 4.62 -17.95 4.54
N ALA A 112 4.54 -16.88 3.75
CA ALA A 112 5.07 -16.77 2.40
C ALA A 112 6.42 -16.01 2.38
N PRO A 113 7.12 -15.91 1.23
CA PRO A 113 8.30 -15.07 1.10
C PRO A 113 8.03 -13.59 1.48
N PRO A 114 9.02 -12.86 2.02
CA PRO A 114 8.85 -11.48 2.49
C PRO A 114 8.24 -10.54 1.43
N GLU A 115 8.56 -10.75 0.16
CA GLU A 115 8.02 -9.98 -0.96
C GLU A 115 6.49 -10.06 -1.05
N VAL A 116 5.93 -11.23 -0.71
CA VAL A 116 4.49 -11.46 -0.72
C VAL A 116 3.82 -10.66 0.37
N TYR A 117 4.38 -10.64 1.59
CA TYR A 117 3.87 -9.81 2.67
C TYR A 117 3.87 -8.32 2.30
N LEU A 118 4.99 -7.83 1.75
CA LEU A 118 5.12 -6.44 1.30
C LEU A 118 4.10 -6.10 0.21
N GLN A 119 3.90 -6.99 -0.76
CA GLN A 119 2.89 -6.82 -1.81
C GLN A 119 1.46 -6.80 -1.25
N VAL A 120 1.12 -7.75 -0.37
CA VAL A 120 -0.20 -7.83 0.26
C VAL A 120 -0.49 -6.55 1.04
N PHE A 121 0.47 -6.08 1.85
CA PHE A 121 0.31 -4.86 2.65
C PHE A 121 0.01 -3.64 1.77
N VAL A 122 0.83 -3.39 0.76
CA VAL A 122 0.67 -2.23 -0.14
C VAL A 122 -0.60 -2.33 -0.97
N GLN A 123 -0.86 -3.49 -1.58
CA GLN A 123 -2.03 -3.67 -2.45
C GLN A 123 -3.34 -3.61 -1.66
N SER A 124 -3.36 -4.14 -0.44
CA SER A 124 -4.55 -4.03 0.42
C SER A 124 -4.85 -2.56 0.79
N LEU A 125 -3.84 -1.76 1.10
CA LEU A 125 -4.03 -0.32 1.36
C LEU A 125 -4.56 0.40 0.11
N VAL A 126 -3.98 0.15 -1.06
CA VAL A 126 -4.40 0.77 -2.33
C VAL A 126 -5.86 0.42 -2.66
N GLU A 127 -6.25 -0.85 -2.54
CA GLU A 127 -7.63 -1.26 -2.83
C GLU A 127 -8.61 -0.69 -1.80
N MET A 128 -8.25 -0.62 -0.52
CA MET A 128 -9.14 -0.05 0.52
C MET A 128 -9.25 1.48 0.44
N GLN A 129 -8.22 2.18 -0.05
CA GLN A 129 -8.34 3.62 -0.30
C GLN A 129 -9.42 3.96 -1.33
N ARG A 130 -9.81 3.03 -2.19
CA ARG A 130 -10.94 3.21 -3.13
C ARG A 130 -12.26 3.44 -2.40
N LEU A 131 -12.40 2.91 -1.19
CA LEU A 131 -13.61 3.11 -0.36
C LEU A 131 -13.81 4.59 0.02
N THR A 132 -12.78 5.42 0.00
CA THR A 132 -12.91 6.88 0.22
C THR A 132 -13.62 7.59 -0.93
N CYS A 133 -13.68 6.96 -2.09
CA CYS A 133 -14.33 7.50 -3.29
C CYS A 133 -15.78 6.98 -3.46
N VAL A 134 -16.31 6.26 -2.47
CA VAL A 134 -17.68 5.73 -2.49
C VAL A 134 -18.68 6.87 -2.57
N SER A 135 -19.62 6.76 -3.50
CA SER A 135 -20.70 7.72 -3.66
C SER A 135 -21.58 7.77 -2.41
N GLY A 136 -21.79 8.96 -1.87
CA GLY A 136 -22.64 9.16 -0.70
C GLY A 136 -21.90 9.29 0.63
N ILE A 137 -20.58 9.12 0.69
CA ILE A 137 -19.79 9.43 1.88
C ILE A 137 -19.68 10.95 2.02
N SER A 138 -20.17 11.48 3.16
CA SER A 138 -20.22 12.92 3.42
C SER A 138 -18.84 13.50 3.79
N ASP A 139 -17.94 12.68 4.34
CA ASP A 139 -16.60 13.08 4.78
C ASP A 139 -15.54 12.07 4.35
N PRO A 140 -15.00 12.21 3.13
CA PRO A 140 -13.98 11.31 2.61
C PRO A 140 -12.63 11.42 3.35
N ASP A 141 -12.30 12.58 3.92
CA ASP A 141 -11.02 12.77 4.63
C ASP A 141 -11.02 12.03 5.96
N THR A 142 -12.09 12.12 6.73
CA THR A 142 -12.26 11.30 7.96
C THR A 142 -12.29 9.83 7.63
N THR A 143 -12.99 9.40 6.58
CA THR A 143 -13.02 8.01 6.14
C THR A 143 -11.61 7.52 5.79
N LYS A 144 -10.83 8.32 5.07
CA LYS A 144 -9.43 8.01 4.76
C LYS A 144 -8.58 7.86 6.02
N ALA A 145 -8.74 8.75 7.00
CA ALA A 145 -8.01 8.68 8.26
C ALA A 145 -8.33 7.39 9.03
N VAL A 146 -9.61 7.00 9.10
CA VAL A 146 -10.05 5.75 9.74
C VAL A 146 -9.45 4.53 9.04
N ILE A 147 -9.49 4.48 7.71
CA ILE A 147 -8.89 3.40 6.93
C ILE A 147 -7.38 3.34 7.21
N CYS A 148 -6.65 4.45 7.07
CA CYS A 148 -5.21 4.49 7.30
C CYS A 148 -4.82 4.03 8.71
N HIS A 149 -5.66 4.31 9.72
CA HIS A 149 -5.39 3.93 11.11
C HIS A 149 -5.25 2.40 11.28
N VAL A 150 -6.01 1.61 10.55
CA VAL A 150 -5.90 0.14 10.58
C VAL A 150 -4.53 -0.33 10.09
N TRP A 151 -3.98 0.28 9.03
CA TRP A 151 -2.66 -0.08 8.50
C TRP A 151 -1.51 0.39 9.40
N LEU A 152 -1.69 1.50 10.12
CA LEU A 152 -0.66 1.99 11.05
C LEU A 152 -0.28 0.96 12.12
N GLN A 153 -1.20 0.09 12.53
CA GLN A 153 -0.93 -0.98 13.49
C GLN A 153 0.06 -2.03 12.98
N HIS A 154 0.22 -2.15 11.66
CA HIS A 154 1.11 -3.10 11.00
C HIS A 154 2.36 -2.42 10.39
N MET A 155 2.47 -1.09 10.51
CA MET A 155 3.52 -0.31 9.83
C MET A 155 4.92 -0.65 10.32
N ASP A 156 5.12 -0.86 11.61
CA ASP A 156 6.44 -1.18 12.18
C ASP A 156 6.94 -2.53 11.64
N GLU A 157 6.05 -3.52 11.53
CA GLU A 157 6.39 -4.81 10.95
C GLU A 157 6.71 -4.67 9.45
N TYR A 158 5.87 -3.93 8.70
CA TYR A 158 6.11 -3.66 7.28
C TYR A 158 7.48 -3.02 7.05
N VAL A 159 7.79 -1.93 7.76
CA VAL A 159 9.07 -1.21 7.61
C VAL A 159 10.26 -2.11 7.96
N SER A 160 10.14 -2.90 9.02
CA SER A 160 11.20 -3.83 9.45
C SER A 160 11.47 -4.89 8.39
N LEU A 161 10.43 -5.48 7.82
CA LEU A 161 10.52 -6.48 6.75
C LEU A 161 11.04 -5.88 5.46
N GLU A 162 10.58 -4.69 5.07
CA GLU A 162 11.05 -4.00 3.87
C GLU A 162 12.54 -3.68 3.94
N LEU A 163 13.01 -3.14 5.08
CA LEU A 163 14.43 -2.85 5.28
C LEU A 163 15.28 -4.13 5.25
N ALA A 164 14.84 -5.19 5.89
CA ALA A 164 15.53 -6.48 5.87
C ALA A 164 15.59 -7.06 4.45
N TRP A 165 14.49 -7.01 3.73
CA TRP A 165 14.41 -7.49 2.34
C TRP A 165 15.31 -6.66 1.41
N GLN A 166 15.26 -5.33 1.49
CA GLN A 166 16.09 -4.45 0.68
C GLN A 166 17.58 -4.68 0.96
N HIS A 167 17.96 -4.83 2.23
CA HIS A 167 19.35 -5.11 2.61
C HIS A 167 19.82 -6.45 2.02
N GLN A 168 19.01 -7.52 2.13
CA GLN A 168 19.36 -8.82 1.56
C GLN A 168 19.44 -8.75 0.04
N HIS A 169 18.46 -8.12 -0.61
CA HIS A 169 18.46 -7.98 -2.06
C HIS A 169 19.67 -7.19 -2.58
N LEU A 170 20.03 -6.11 -1.92
CA LEU A 170 21.23 -5.33 -2.27
C LEU A 170 22.50 -6.16 -2.11
N LYS A 171 22.61 -6.93 -1.02
CA LYS A 171 23.72 -7.84 -0.80
C LYS A 171 23.83 -8.88 -1.92
N ASP A 172 22.73 -9.52 -2.28
CA ASP A 172 22.69 -10.53 -3.34
C ASP A 172 23.09 -9.97 -4.71
N VAL A 173 22.68 -8.71 -5.00
CA VAL A 173 23.10 -7.99 -6.21
C VAL A 173 24.60 -7.72 -6.20
N CYS A 174 25.15 -7.24 -5.09
CA CYS A 174 26.58 -6.97 -4.94
C CYS A 174 27.39 -8.26 -5.05
N ASP A 175 26.96 -9.34 -4.40
CA ASP A 175 27.64 -10.64 -4.45
C ASP A 175 27.62 -11.27 -5.86
N ARG A 176 26.53 -11.05 -6.61
CA ARG A 176 26.44 -11.47 -8.02
C ARG A 176 27.40 -10.67 -8.86
N TRP A 177 27.41 -9.36 -8.72
CA TRP A 177 28.29 -8.48 -9.45
C TRP A 177 29.78 -8.77 -9.19
N LEU A 178 30.15 -9.06 -7.93
CA LEU A 178 31.53 -9.46 -7.59
C LEU A 178 31.91 -10.77 -8.27
N ARG A 179 31.03 -11.77 -8.30
CA ARG A 179 31.27 -13.04 -8.99
C ARG A 179 31.45 -12.85 -10.50
N ASP A 180 30.64 -11.98 -11.11
CA ASP A 180 30.75 -11.67 -12.54
C ASP A 180 32.10 -10.99 -12.86
N LEU A 181 32.55 -10.07 -12.00
CA LEU A 181 33.87 -9.46 -12.12
C LEU A 181 35.01 -10.46 -11.97
N ASP A 182 34.94 -11.36 -10.99
CA ASP A 182 35.95 -12.42 -10.79
C ASP A 182 36.00 -13.35 -12.01
N SER A 183 34.86 -13.71 -12.57
CA SER A 183 34.76 -14.52 -13.80
C SER A 183 35.42 -13.84 -14.98
N MET A 184 35.13 -12.53 -15.19
CA MET A 184 35.74 -11.76 -16.27
C MET A 184 37.27 -11.60 -16.11
N LEU A 185 37.75 -11.44 -14.87
CA LEU A 185 39.18 -11.38 -14.58
C LEU A 185 39.86 -12.70 -14.83
N GLN A 186 39.21 -13.83 -14.50
CA GLN A 186 39.72 -15.17 -14.77
C GLN A 186 39.82 -15.45 -16.27
N GLU A 187 38.76 -15.15 -17.03
CA GLU A 187 38.74 -15.28 -18.49
C GLU A 187 39.85 -14.45 -19.16
N ALA A 188 40.06 -13.21 -18.67
CA ALA A 188 41.13 -12.34 -19.16
C ALA A 188 42.54 -12.90 -18.83
N SER A 189 42.66 -13.58 -17.66
CA SER A 189 43.90 -14.23 -17.26
C SER A 189 44.18 -15.49 -18.10
N ASP A 190 43.16 -16.28 -18.40
CA ASP A 190 43.27 -17.51 -19.19
C ASP A 190 43.50 -17.25 -20.68
N ALA A 191 42.97 -16.13 -21.20
CA ALA A 191 43.20 -15.66 -22.58
C ALA A 191 44.60 -15.08 -22.78
N ALA A 192 45.29 -14.69 -21.72
CA ALA A 192 46.68 -14.28 -21.75
C ALA A 192 47.61 -15.50 -21.81
N SER A 193 47.71 -16.15 -22.94
CA SER A 193 48.73 -17.18 -23.22
C SER A 193 50.15 -16.72 -22.79
N PRO A 194 51.01 -17.59 -22.26
CA PRO A 194 52.27 -17.23 -21.67
C PRO A 194 53.26 -16.75 -22.75
N MET A 195 53.24 -15.48 -23.05
CA MET A 195 54.38 -14.77 -23.66
C MET A 195 55.41 -14.45 -22.56
N PRO A 196 56.70 -14.57 -22.78
CA PRO A 196 57.70 -14.37 -21.74
C PRO A 196 57.67 -12.94 -21.20
N LEU A 197 57.47 -12.84 -19.92
CA LEU A 197 57.25 -11.63 -19.13
C LEU A 197 58.47 -10.72 -19.16
N THR A 198 58.33 -9.50 -19.67
CA THR A 198 59.12 -8.33 -19.24
C THR A 198 58.39 -7.66 -18.07
N PRO A 199 59.09 -7.19 -17.02
CA PRO A 199 58.47 -6.77 -15.76
C PRO A 199 58.02 -5.31 -15.81
N HIS A 200 56.82 -5.03 -16.39
CA HIS A 200 56.26 -3.69 -16.41
C HIS A 200 54.77 -3.60 -15.95
N SER A 201 54.32 -4.51 -15.10
CA SER A 201 52.86 -4.65 -14.85
C SER A 201 52.33 -4.08 -13.53
N ALA A 202 53.11 -3.32 -12.74
CA ALA A 202 52.57 -2.75 -11.48
C ALA A 202 51.87 -1.39 -11.67
N ALA A 203 52.09 -0.72 -12.79
CA ALA A 203 51.48 0.58 -13.10
C ALA A 203 50.05 0.45 -13.67
N ASP A 204 49.77 -0.60 -14.43
CA ASP A 204 48.47 -0.78 -15.11
C ASP A 204 47.31 -1.12 -14.17
N LYS A 205 47.55 -1.86 -13.08
CA LYS A 205 46.53 -2.17 -12.09
C LYS A 205 46.03 -0.93 -11.33
N ARG A 206 46.91 0.06 -11.09
CA ARG A 206 46.52 1.33 -10.46
C ARG A 206 45.72 2.22 -11.41
N SER A 207 46.03 2.21 -12.70
CA SER A 207 45.33 2.99 -13.72
C SER A 207 43.89 2.47 -13.93
N PHE A 208 43.67 1.14 -13.93
CA PHE A 208 42.33 0.57 -14.08
C PHE A 208 41.41 0.91 -12.90
N MET A 209 41.90 0.74 -11.65
CA MET A 209 41.15 1.11 -10.46
C MET A 209 40.84 2.60 -10.36
N ALA A 210 41.76 3.46 -10.79
CA ALA A 210 41.55 4.93 -10.83
C ALA A 210 40.51 5.34 -11.89
N ASN A 211 40.46 4.66 -13.03
CA ASN A 211 39.48 4.93 -14.08
C ASN A 211 38.09 4.37 -13.71
N PHE A 212 38.03 3.25 -12.98
CA PHE A 212 36.80 2.66 -12.51
C PHE A 212 36.11 3.49 -11.42
N THR A 213 36.88 3.97 -10.42
CA THR A 213 36.36 4.90 -9.42
C THR A 213 35.88 6.21 -10.04
N ARG A 214 36.54 6.69 -11.09
CA ARG A 214 36.12 7.90 -11.81
C ARG A 214 34.84 7.70 -12.62
N ALA A 215 34.61 6.51 -13.20
CA ALA A 215 33.41 6.18 -13.94
C ALA A 215 32.18 6.04 -13.01
N LEU A 216 32.35 5.55 -11.78
CA LEU A 216 31.27 5.42 -10.78
C LEU A 216 30.89 6.76 -10.11
N LEU A 217 31.82 7.71 -10.02
CA LEU A 217 31.58 8.99 -9.35
C LEU A 217 31.05 10.10 -10.29
N LEU A 218 31.09 9.91 -11.61
CA LEU A 218 30.65 10.92 -12.58
C LEU A 218 29.14 11.09 -12.80
N PRO A 219 28.23 10.10 -12.54
CA PRO A 219 26.81 10.34 -12.77
C PRO A 219 26.09 11.16 -11.69
N ALA A 220 26.66 11.33 -10.50
CA ALA A 220 25.98 12.01 -9.39
C ALA A 220 26.05 13.55 -9.49
N VAL A 221 27.07 14.10 -10.13
CA VAL A 221 27.30 15.57 -10.17
C VAL A 221 26.55 16.25 -11.32
N SER A 222 26.23 15.54 -12.39
CA SER A 222 25.53 16.14 -13.55
C SER A 222 24.04 16.38 -13.37
N ARG A 223 23.42 15.83 -12.33
CA ARG A 223 21.96 15.95 -12.13
C ARG A 223 21.56 17.21 -11.35
N GLU A 224 22.48 17.85 -10.63
CA GLU A 224 22.19 19.09 -9.91
C GLU A 224 22.34 20.35 -10.76
N GLN A 225 23.19 20.35 -11.78
CA GLN A 225 23.39 21.54 -12.63
C GLN A 225 22.25 21.78 -13.63
N THR A 226 21.46 20.77 -13.98
CA THR A 226 20.30 20.92 -14.89
C THR A 226 19.06 21.52 -14.19
N LYS A 227 19.00 21.48 -12.85
CA LYS A 227 17.90 22.13 -12.11
C LYS A 227 18.09 23.63 -11.90
N GLN A 228 19.35 24.14 -11.93
CA GLN A 228 19.59 25.56 -11.77
C GLN A 228 19.48 26.35 -13.08
N ALA A 229 19.57 25.71 -14.23
CA ALA A 229 19.40 26.37 -15.53
C ALA A 229 17.93 26.58 -15.91
N SER A 230 17.01 25.74 -15.40
CA SER A 230 15.56 25.82 -15.69
C SER A 230 14.80 26.85 -14.84
N SER A 231 15.41 27.37 -13.76
CA SER A 231 14.77 28.40 -12.92
C SER A 231 15.11 29.83 -13.30
N ARG A 232 15.99 30.05 -14.31
CA ARG A 232 16.40 31.41 -14.78
C ARG A 232 15.66 31.90 -16.02
N THR A 233 14.88 31.05 -16.70
CA THR A 233 14.16 31.43 -17.93
C THR A 233 12.67 31.78 -17.73
N SER A 234 12.14 31.65 -16.51
CA SER A 234 10.71 31.98 -16.24
C SER A 234 10.48 33.38 -15.65
N SER A 235 11.49 34.24 -15.57
CA SER A 235 11.33 35.59 -14.97
C SER A 235 11.40 36.75 -16.01
N PHE A 236 11.29 36.48 -17.32
CA PHE A 236 11.44 37.52 -18.35
C PHE A 236 10.21 37.72 -19.25
N GLU A 237 9.03 37.14 -18.93
CA GLU A 237 7.80 37.38 -19.70
C GLU A 237 6.63 37.75 -18.80
N ALA A 238 6.76 38.85 -18.05
CA ALA A 238 5.63 39.47 -17.36
C ALA A 238 5.84 40.98 -17.22
N GLU A 239 6.19 41.69 -18.35
CA GLU A 239 6.02 43.16 -18.48
C GLU A 239 6.00 43.49 -19.97
N SER A 240 4.82 43.45 -20.58
CA SER A 240 4.42 44.28 -21.73
C SER A 240 2.93 44.17 -21.91
#